data_3ca1d56a5e3ad0e82052bf5552cec624
#
_entry.id   3ca1d56a5e3ad0e82052bf5552cec624
#
_cell.length_a   1.000
_cell.length_b   1.000
_cell.length_c   1.000
_cell.angle_alpha   90.00
_cell.angle_beta   90.00
_cell.angle_gamma   90.00
#
_symmetry.space_group_name_H-M   'P 1'
#
loop_
_entity.id
_entity.type
_entity.pdbx_description
1 polymer ?
#
loop_
_entity_poly.entity_id
_entity_poly.type
_entity_poly.pdbx_seq_one_letter_code
_entity_poly.pdbx_strand_id
1 'polypeptide(L)'
;MGLQVDPKELKKRQFFLEGNIPKAVLSVCLPMALFQLINELFRVFDLVITSQINPESVSAVSFFNQLNNSIVSVGTGLSIGAGILIAGLYGAGEYERLKTTVNTTFFMAGAAALVLVAGLILGARPILRLANTPAQLVEIGLNYYRITALNLFFTFFNNVYIAIEKARGNGSKIMRINFAMALTKFSFSAFFVLVLHQGIVMIGVATLLSNLVVTAIGLYNLRNPEDVFGLSFRYVRLKNDIVKKIVSISLPVIAEKFSFSAGKVVVNSVGVNYGTQTVGALGVSNSVSALSTVPAGSIGDGGAALIRQNIGHGNPQRALKIFRCVFIVDFVWGVLGFILTWVFLDPILASFSKGDALLYKPFLSSD
;
A
#
# COMPACT_ATOMS: atom_id res chain seq x y z
N MET A 1 35.78 0.57 -9.09
CA MET A 1 35.17 1.30 -7.95
C MET A 1 34.32 0.30 -7.19
N GLY A 2 34.66 0.01 -5.92
CA GLY A 2 33.92 -0.94 -5.09
C GLY A 2 32.60 -0.33 -4.61
N LEU A 3 31.56 -1.16 -4.48
CA LEU A 3 30.30 -0.75 -3.91
C LEU A 3 30.49 -0.27 -2.47
N GLN A 4 29.96 0.87 -2.14
CA GLN A 4 30.04 1.45 -0.80
C GLN A 4 28.78 1.11 0.00
N VAL A 5 28.96 0.63 1.22
CA VAL A 5 27.88 0.45 2.20
C VAL A 5 28.11 1.46 3.31
N ASP A 6 27.09 2.29 3.59
CA ASP A 6 27.16 3.25 4.68
C ASP A 6 27.45 2.52 6.01
N PRO A 7 28.46 2.95 6.81
CA PRO A 7 28.74 2.37 8.12
C PRO A 7 27.52 2.31 9.07
N LYS A 8 26.60 3.26 8.95
CA LYS A 8 25.32 3.25 9.70
C LYS A 8 24.42 2.09 9.29
N GLU A 9 24.38 1.78 8.00
CA GLU A 9 23.61 0.65 7.47
C GLU A 9 24.23 -0.68 7.93
N LEU A 10 25.55 -0.80 7.96
CA LEU A 10 26.23 -2.02 8.47
C LEU A 10 25.91 -2.25 9.96
N LYS A 11 25.99 -1.22 10.80
CA LYS A 11 25.60 -1.32 12.23
C LYS A 11 24.15 -1.74 12.39
N LYS A 12 23.27 -1.19 11.57
CA LYS A 12 21.84 -1.51 11.58
C LYS A 12 21.57 -2.95 11.12
N ARG A 13 22.23 -3.37 10.04
CA ARG A 13 22.18 -4.76 9.58
C ARG A 13 22.62 -5.71 10.68
N GLN A 14 23.76 -5.42 11.35
CA GLN A 14 24.25 -6.22 12.47
C GLN A 14 23.23 -6.28 13.61
N PHE A 15 22.57 -5.17 13.96
CA PHE A 15 21.51 -5.17 14.96
C PHE A 15 20.34 -6.10 14.59
N PHE A 16 19.94 -6.17 13.32
CA PHE A 16 18.87 -7.08 12.87
C PHE A 16 19.32 -8.55 12.83
N LEU A 17 20.60 -8.81 12.59
CA LEU A 17 21.13 -10.16 12.50
C LEU A 17 21.53 -10.74 13.87
N GLU A 18 21.99 -9.91 14.82
CA GLU A 18 22.58 -10.36 16.07
C GLU A 18 21.91 -9.76 17.32
N GLY A 19 21.24 -8.60 17.20
CA GLY A 19 20.66 -7.86 18.31
C GLY A 19 19.42 -8.51 18.94
N ASN A 20 18.80 -7.80 19.88
CA ASN A 20 17.59 -8.25 20.57
C ASN A 20 16.40 -8.34 19.61
N ILE A 21 15.76 -9.51 19.50
CA ILE A 21 14.71 -9.81 18.53
C ILE A 21 13.45 -8.94 18.75
N PRO A 22 12.84 -8.85 19.94
CA PRO A 22 11.70 -7.97 20.17
C PRO A 22 11.96 -6.52 19.80
N LYS A 23 13.13 -5.97 20.18
CA LYS A 23 13.51 -4.60 19.83
C LYS A 23 13.66 -4.43 18.32
N ALA A 24 14.25 -5.40 17.63
CA ALA A 24 14.40 -5.38 16.17
C ALA A 24 13.03 -5.40 15.47
N VAL A 25 12.15 -6.29 15.87
CA VAL A 25 10.78 -6.41 15.32
C VAL A 25 9.99 -5.12 15.57
N LEU A 26 9.92 -4.65 16.81
CA LEU A 26 9.17 -3.44 17.15
C LEU A 26 9.73 -2.19 16.45
N SER A 27 11.05 -2.06 16.28
CA SER A 27 11.65 -0.91 15.61
C SER A 27 11.28 -0.77 14.13
N VAL A 28 10.92 -1.86 13.48
CA VAL A 28 10.50 -1.89 12.07
C VAL A 28 8.98 -1.91 11.95
N CYS A 29 8.33 -2.85 12.65
CA CYS A 29 6.91 -3.14 12.43
C CYS A 29 6.00 -2.09 13.08
N LEU A 30 6.31 -1.61 14.30
CA LEU A 30 5.45 -0.69 15.04
C LEU A 30 5.27 0.67 14.32
N PRO A 31 6.35 1.36 13.85
CA PRO A 31 6.17 2.62 13.13
C PRO A 31 5.35 2.45 11.84
N MET A 32 5.49 1.31 11.15
CA MET A 32 4.72 1.01 9.94
C MET A 32 3.24 0.77 10.25
N ALA A 33 2.94 0.03 11.31
CA ALA A 33 1.56 -0.23 11.75
C ALA A 33 0.86 1.05 12.20
N LEU A 34 1.53 1.86 13.02
CA LEU A 34 1.00 3.15 13.48
C LEU A 34 0.73 4.10 12.31
N PHE A 35 1.63 4.15 11.32
CA PHE A 35 1.37 4.93 10.12
C PHE A 35 0.12 4.45 9.38
N GLN A 36 -0.05 3.14 9.21
CA GLN A 36 -1.21 2.60 8.50
C GLN A 36 -2.52 2.92 9.22
N LEU A 37 -2.52 2.88 10.56
CA LEU A 37 -3.68 3.34 11.32
C LEU A 37 -4.01 4.80 11.04
N ILE A 38 -3.00 5.68 11.07
CA ILE A 38 -3.17 7.11 10.74
C ILE A 38 -3.64 7.27 9.29
N ASN A 39 -3.12 6.49 8.36
CA ASN A 39 -3.50 6.53 6.94
C ASN A 39 -4.98 6.18 6.73
N GLU A 40 -5.52 5.21 7.48
CA GLU A 40 -6.94 4.90 7.45
C GLU A 40 -7.81 6.08 7.93
N LEU A 41 -7.36 6.82 8.96
CA LEU A 41 -8.03 8.04 9.39
C LEU A 41 -8.00 9.12 8.31
N PHE A 42 -6.85 9.36 7.66
CA PHE A 42 -6.76 10.30 6.53
C PHE A 42 -7.69 9.92 5.37
N ARG A 43 -7.89 8.62 5.12
CA ARG A 43 -8.83 8.16 4.11
C ARG A 43 -10.28 8.55 4.44
N VAL A 44 -10.68 8.48 5.71
CA VAL A 44 -12.00 8.97 6.15
C VAL A 44 -12.13 10.47 5.93
N PHE A 45 -11.12 11.26 6.30
CA PHE A 45 -11.11 12.70 6.05
C PHE A 45 -11.20 13.05 4.56
N ASP A 46 -10.52 12.29 3.69
CA ASP A 46 -10.58 12.49 2.25
C ASP A 46 -12.00 12.28 1.69
N LEU A 47 -12.75 11.30 2.22
CA LEU A 47 -14.15 11.09 1.89
C LEU A 47 -15.03 12.24 2.38
N VAL A 48 -14.79 12.76 3.59
CA VAL A 48 -15.51 13.93 4.13
C VAL A 48 -15.24 15.17 3.27
N ILE A 49 -14.01 15.42 2.84
CA ILE A 49 -13.69 16.52 1.92
C ILE A 49 -14.41 16.32 0.57
N THR A 50 -14.41 15.09 0.05
CA THR A 50 -15.10 14.78 -1.22
C THR A 50 -16.61 15.02 -1.13
N SER A 51 -17.23 14.73 0.02
CA SER A 51 -18.67 14.94 0.22
C SER A 51 -19.09 16.40 0.19
N GLN A 52 -18.15 17.34 0.38
CA GLN A 52 -18.43 18.78 0.25
C GLN A 52 -18.63 19.23 -1.20
N ILE A 53 -18.22 18.42 -2.19
CA ILE A 53 -18.47 18.73 -3.60
C ILE A 53 -19.94 18.42 -3.95
N ASN A 54 -20.31 17.16 -3.92
CA ASN A 54 -21.67 16.64 -4.03
C ASN A 54 -21.69 15.12 -3.73
N PRO A 55 -22.85 14.50 -3.44
CA PRO A 55 -22.95 13.06 -3.16
C PRO A 55 -22.50 12.17 -4.34
N GLU A 56 -22.74 12.59 -5.57
CA GLU A 56 -22.36 11.86 -6.79
C GLU A 56 -20.83 11.75 -6.91
N SER A 57 -20.12 12.79 -6.48
CA SER A 57 -18.64 12.80 -6.43
C SER A 57 -18.09 11.75 -5.49
N VAL A 58 -18.70 11.51 -4.34
CA VAL A 58 -18.29 10.45 -3.40
C VAL A 58 -18.45 9.10 -4.05
N SER A 59 -19.57 8.86 -4.73
CA SER A 59 -19.84 7.62 -5.44
C SER A 59 -18.83 7.39 -6.58
N ALA A 60 -18.55 8.42 -7.37
CA ALA A 60 -17.59 8.37 -8.47
C ALA A 60 -16.17 8.08 -7.96
N VAL A 61 -15.70 8.84 -6.97
CA VAL A 61 -14.35 8.65 -6.37
C VAL A 61 -14.22 7.26 -5.76
N SER A 62 -15.23 6.79 -5.02
CA SER A 62 -15.22 5.46 -4.40
C SER A 62 -15.17 4.35 -5.44
N PHE A 63 -15.95 4.45 -6.50
CA PHE A 63 -15.98 3.48 -7.59
C PHE A 63 -14.62 3.42 -8.34
N PHE A 64 -14.08 4.57 -8.73
CA PHE A 64 -12.78 4.62 -9.41
C PHE A 64 -11.62 4.19 -8.53
N ASN A 65 -11.65 4.50 -7.24
CA ASN A 65 -10.67 4.00 -6.28
C ASN A 65 -10.71 2.47 -6.16
N GLN A 66 -11.90 1.86 -6.19
CA GLN A 66 -12.06 0.40 -6.18
C GLN A 66 -11.41 -0.26 -7.41
N LEU A 67 -11.67 0.28 -8.61
CA LEU A 67 -11.03 -0.19 -9.85
C LEU A 67 -9.50 -0.01 -9.77
N ASN A 68 -9.04 1.15 -9.33
CA ASN A 68 -7.63 1.46 -9.19
C ASN A 68 -6.91 0.52 -8.21
N ASN A 69 -7.53 0.19 -7.07
CA ASN A 69 -6.95 -0.70 -6.06
C ASN A 69 -6.64 -2.09 -6.62
N SER A 70 -7.48 -2.61 -7.51
CA SER A 70 -7.25 -3.90 -8.17
C SER A 70 -5.99 -3.87 -9.06
N ILE A 71 -5.75 -2.74 -9.72
CA ILE A 71 -4.56 -2.54 -10.58
C ILE A 71 -3.32 -2.30 -9.72
N VAL A 72 -3.42 -1.48 -8.68
CA VAL A 72 -2.35 -1.20 -7.72
C VAL A 72 -1.87 -2.49 -7.04
N SER A 73 -2.76 -3.48 -6.84
CA SER A 73 -2.40 -4.75 -6.21
C SER A 73 -1.31 -5.51 -6.98
N VAL A 74 -1.26 -5.36 -8.31
CA VAL A 74 -0.20 -5.94 -9.16
C VAL A 74 1.16 -5.31 -8.85
N GLY A 75 1.23 -3.97 -8.81
CA GLY A 75 2.45 -3.24 -8.48
C GLY A 75 2.91 -3.49 -7.04
N THR A 76 1.96 -3.58 -6.11
CA THR A 76 2.24 -3.90 -4.71
C THR A 76 2.80 -5.32 -4.58
N GLY A 77 2.19 -6.30 -5.23
CA GLY A 77 2.68 -7.69 -5.21
C GLY A 77 4.08 -7.83 -5.81
N LEU A 78 4.35 -7.15 -6.94
CA LEU A 78 5.68 -7.10 -7.55
C LEU A 78 6.70 -6.51 -6.55
N SER A 79 6.37 -5.41 -5.90
CA SER A 79 7.26 -4.72 -4.98
C SER A 79 7.53 -5.52 -3.71
N ILE A 80 6.51 -6.19 -3.14
CA ILE A 80 6.66 -7.08 -1.98
C ILE A 80 7.56 -8.26 -2.33
N GLY A 81 7.29 -8.94 -3.46
CA GLY A 81 8.10 -10.09 -3.89
C GLY A 81 9.57 -9.72 -4.14
N ALA A 82 9.80 -8.60 -4.82
CA ALA A 82 11.16 -8.08 -5.02
C ALA A 82 11.80 -7.66 -3.68
N GLY A 83 11.04 -7.04 -2.77
CA GLY A 83 11.51 -6.66 -1.44
C GLY A 83 11.98 -7.86 -0.61
N ILE A 84 11.28 -8.99 -0.68
CA ILE A 84 11.67 -10.26 -0.05
C ILE A 84 13.03 -10.74 -0.60
N LEU A 85 13.22 -10.70 -1.92
CA LEU A 85 14.49 -11.09 -2.55
C LEU A 85 15.62 -10.13 -2.14
N ILE A 86 15.37 -8.82 -2.19
CA ILE A 86 16.31 -7.77 -1.80
C ILE A 86 16.72 -7.94 -0.33
N ALA A 87 15.77 -8.19 0.58
CA ALA A 87 16.05 -8.42 2.00
C ALA A 87 16.96 -9.65 2.22
N GLY A 88 16.71 -10.73 1.47
CA GLY A 88 17.57 -11.93 1.52
C GLY A 88 19.01 -11.67 1.07
N LEU A 89 19.19 -10.98 -0.07
CA LEU A 89 20.49 -10.63 -0.60
C LEU A 89 21.24 -9.65 0.33
N TYR A 90 20.51 -8.71 0.94
CA TYR A 90 21.06 -7.80 1.93
C TYR A 90 21.54 -8.54 3.17
N GLY A 91 20.74 -9.50 3.67
CA GLY A 91 21.11 -10.37 4.77
C GLY A 91 22.32 -11.26 4.47
N ALA A 92 22.42 -11.79 3.24
CA ALA A 92 23.55 -12.57 2.77
C ALA A 92 24.85 -11.75 2.58
N GLY A 93 24.74 -10.42 2.43
CA GLY A 93 25.88 -9.57 2.07
C GLY A 93 26.25 -9.63 0.58
N GLU A 94 25.36 -10.17 -0.27
CA GLU A 94 25.57 -10.29 -1.73
C GLU A 94 25.27 -8.96 -2.44
N TYR A 95 26.08 -7.93 -2.17
CA TYR A 95 25.82 -6.54 -2.57
C TYR A 95 25.76 -6.31 -4.08
N GLU A 96 26.55 -7.01 -4.89
CA GLU A 96 26.51 -6.93 -6.36
C GLU A 96 25.16 -7.41 -6.92
N ARG A 97 24.70 -8.57 -6.42
CA ARG A 97 23.39 -9.11 -6.79
C ARG A 97 22.24 -8.26 -6.26
N LEU A 98 22.41 -7.74 -5.04
CA LEU A 98 21.46 -6.81 -4.43
C LEU A 98 21.24 -5.60 -5.34
N LYS A 99 22.32 -4.91 -5.71
CA LYS A 99 22.26 -3.74 -6.58
C LYS A 99 21.64 -4.04 -7.93
N THR A 100 22.01 -5.15 -8.53
CA THR A 100 21.44 -5.61 -9.80
C THR A 100 19.94 -5.87 -9.63
N THR A 101 19.51 -6.53 -8.55
CA THR A 101 18.09 -6.82 -8.27
C THR A 101 17.30 -5.54 -8.05
N VAL A 102 17.81 -4.58 -7.27
CA VAL A 102 17.17 -3.26 -7.04
C VAL A 102 16.91 -2.55 -8.37
N ASN A 103 17.95 -2.39 -9.19
CA ASN A 103 17.85 -1.65 -10.44
C ASN A 103 16.98 -2.36 -11.48
N THR A 104 17.06 -3.69 -11.57
CA THR A 104 16.18 -4.48 -12.44
C THR A 104 14.73 -4.40 -12.00
N THR A 105 14.45 -4.40 -10.68
CA THR A 105 13.08 -4.24 -10.15
C THR A 105 12.50 -2.87 -10.51
N PHE A 106 13.25 -1.78 -10.35
CA PHE A 106 12.79 -0.45 -10.77
C PHE A 106 12.48 -0.40 -12.26
N PHE A 107 13.34 -0.98 -13.07
CA PHE A 107 13.11 -1.03 -14.52
C PHE A 107 11.85 -1.83 -14.85
N MET A 108 11.67 -3.02 -14.27
CA MET A 108 10.49 -3.86 -14.49
C MET A 108 9.21 -3.17 -14.02
N ALA A 109 9.23 -2.56 -12.84
CA ALA A 109 8.09 -1.83 -12.30
C ALA A 109 7.74 -0.61 -13.16
N GLY A 110 8.76 0.15 -13.61
CA GLY A 110 8.57 1.29 -14.50
C GLY A 110 8.00 0.89 -15.86
N ALA A 111 8.52 -0.19 -16.48
CA ALA A 111 8.02 -0.72 -17.74
C ALA A 111 6.58 -1.22 -17.61
N ALA A 112 6.29 -2.00 -16.56
CA ALA A 112 4.94 -2.47 -16.28
C ALA A 112 3.96 -1.32 -16.04
N ALA A 113 4.36 -0.32 -15.25
CA ALA A 113 3.56 0.87 -15.01
C ALA A 113 3.28 1.65 -16.29
N LEU A 114 4.29 1.84 -17.15
CA LEU A 114 4.14 2.55 -18.41
C LEU A 114 3.13 1.87 -19.35
N VAL A 115 3.25 0.55 -19.50
CA VAL A 115 2.30 -0.25 -20.31
C VAL A 115 0.89 -0.17 -19.75
N LEU A 116 0.73 -0.33 -18.44
CA LEU A 116 -0.57 -0.25 -17.77
C LEU A 116 -1.17 1.16 -17.90
N VAL A 117 -0.42 2.20 -17.63
CA VAL A 117 -0.88 3.60 -17.72
C VAL A 117 -1.29 3.94 -19.14
N ALA A 118 -0.48 3.57 -20.14
CA ALA A 118 -0.82 3.78 -21.54
C ALA A 118 -2.13 3.05 -21.90
N GLY A 119 -2.27 1.78 -21.53
CA GLY A 119 -3.49 1.00 -21.76
C GLY A 119 -4.72 1.59 -21.06
N LEU A 120 -4.59 2.05 -19.83
CA LEU A 120 -5.68 2.64 -19.05
C LEU A 120 -6.11 4.01 -19.56
N ILE A 121 -5.17 4.86 -19.99
CA ILE A 121 -5.49 6.19 -20.54
C ILE A 121 -6.12 6.07 -21.93
N LEU A 122 -5.52 5.28 -22.82
CA LEU A 122 -6.02 5.06 -24.18
C LEU A 122 -7.33 4.29 -24.18
N GLY A 123 -7.44 3.28 -23.32
CA GLY A 123 -8.63 2.45 -23.15
C GLY A 123 -9.65 2.95 -22.11
N ALA A 124 -9.54 4.19 -21.61
CA ALA A 124 -10.36 4.67 -20.49
C ALA A 124 -11.86 4.47 -20.71
N ARG A 125 -12.42 4.92 -21.84
CA ARG A 125 -13.85 4.77 -22.13
C ARG A 125 -14.29 3.31 -22.27
N PRO A 126 -13.65 2.44 -23.10
CA PRO A 126 -14.04 1.03 -23.20
C PRO A 126 -13.87 0.27 -21.89
N ILE A 127 -12.83 0.54 -21.11
CA ILE A 127 -12.61 -0.10 -19.79
C ILE A 127 -13.74 0.25 -18.82
N LEU A 128 -14.14 1.53 -18.74
CA LEU A 128 -15.23 1.95 -17.88
C LEU A 128 -16.57 1.35 -18.32
N ARG A 129 -16.81 1.20 -19.63
CA ARG A 129 -18.00 0.51 -20.15
C ARG A 129 -18.00 -0.98 -19.80
N LEU A 130 -16.87 -1.67 -19.95
CA LEU A 130 -16.71 -3.08 -19.56
C LEU A 130 -16.91 -3.29 -18.05
N ALA A 131 -16.54 -2.29 -17.24
CA ALA A 131 -16.77 -2.30 -15.81
C ALA A 131 -18.24 -1.96 -15.42
N ASN A 132 -19.15 -1.89 -16.40
CA ASN A 132 -20.57 -1.50 -16.22
C ASN A 132 -20.73 -0.17 -15.46
N THR A 133 -19.82 0.79 -15.70
CA THR A 133 -19.88 2.11 -15.06
C THR A 133 -21.09 2.86 -15.58
N PRO A 134 -21.97 3.41 -14.70
CA PRO A 134 -23.09 4.24 -15.11
C PRO A 134 -22.63 5.42 -15.99
N ALA A 135 -23.37 5.71 -17.08
CA ALA A 135 -22.97 6.71 -18.07
C ALA A 135 -22.73 8.10 -17.44
N GLN A 136 -23.53 8.49 -16.44
CA GLN A 136 -23.36 9.73 -15.68
C GLN A 136 -22.00 9.78 -14.97
N LEU A 137 -21.57 8.69 -14.35
CA LEU A 137 -20.27 8.61 -13.66
C LEU A 137 -19.09 8.60 -14.65
N VAL A 138 -19.29 8.08 -15.87
CA VAL A 138 -18.26 8.13 -16.91
C VAL A 138 -17.96 9.58 -17.31
N GLU A 139 -19.01 10.39 -17.54
CA GLU A 139 -18.82 11.79 -17.96
C GLU A 139 -18.16 12.61 -16.86
N ILE A 140 -18.64 12.50 -15.63
CA ILE A 140 -18.09 13.24 -14.48
C ILE A 140 -16.68 12.79 -14.14
N GLY A 141 -16.40 11.50 -14.22
CA GLY A 141 -15.19 10.88 -13.68
C GLY A 141 -14.08 10.57 -14.67
N LEU A 142 -14.28 10.75 -16.00
CA LEU A 142 -13.30 10.33 -17.01
C LEU A 142 -11.93 11.03 -16.82
N ASN A 143 -11.93 12.32 -16.55
CA ASN A 143 -10.69 13.06 -16.32
C ASN A 143 -10.05 12.71 -14.98
N TYR A 144 -10.85 12.49 -13.94
CA TYR A 144 -10.38 11.95 -12.66
C TYR A 144 -9.70 10.58 -12.86
N TYR A 145 -10.35 9.68 -13.59
CA TYR A 145 -9.81 8.36 -13.91
C TYR A 145 -8.46 8.43 -14.65
N ARG A 146 -8.34 9.32 -15.66
CA ARG A 146 -7.10 9.53 -16.40
C ARG A 146 -5.96 10.02 -15.50
N ILE A 147 -6.23 10.98 -14.62
CA ILE A 147 -5.24 11.47 -13.66
C ILE A 147 -4.84 10.38 -12.67
N THR A 148 -5.82 9.61 -12.18
CA THR A 148 -5.58 8.49 -11.29
C THR A 148 -4.78 7.38 -11.99
N ALA A 149 -5.04 7.12 -13.28
CA ALA A 149 -4.24 6.22 -14.09
C ALA A 149 -2.78 6.72 -14.24
N LEU A 150 -2.58 8.01 -14.51
CA LEU A 150 -1.23 8.59 -14.56
C LEU A 150 -0.50 8.45 -13.21
N ASN A 151 -1.23 8.62 -12.10
CA ASN A 151 -0.68 8.46 -10.75
C ASN A 151 -0.14 7.04 -10.49
N LEU A 152 -0.63 6.01 -11.18
CA LEU A 152 -0.12 4.64 -11.05
C LEU A 152 1.38 4.53 -11.34
N PHE A 153 1.89 5.30 -12.29
CA PHE A 153 3.33 5.30 -12.60
C PHE A 153 4.17 5.64 -11.37
N PHE A 154 3.81 6.71 -10.68
CA PHE A 154 4.50 7.13 -9.45
C PHE A 154 4.25 6.15 -8.30
N THR A 155 3.03 5.60 -8.22
CA THR A 155 2.68 4.59 -7.20
C THR A 155 3.56 3.34 -7.33
N PHE A 156 3.81 2.84 -8.53
CA PHE A 156 4.68 1.69 -8.76
C PHE A 156 6.12 1.97 -8.35
N PHE A 157 6.65 3.14 -8.72
CA PHE A 157 7.97 3.58 -8.27
C PHE A 157 8.05 3.66 -6.75
N ASN A 158 7.09 4.31 -6.11
CA ASN A 158 7.03 4.49 -4.67
C ASN A 158 6.92 3.16 -3.92
N ASN A 159 6.14 2.20 -4.44
CA ASN A 159 6.01 0.87 -3.87
C ASN A 159 7.37 0.13 -3.86
N VAL A 160 8.13 0.19 -4.96
CA VAL A 160 9.48 -0.40 -5.03
C VAL A 160 10.42 0.30 -4.05
N TYR A 161 10.41 1.62 -4.00
CA TYR A 161 11.23 2.38 -3.06
C TYR A 161 10.93 2.01 -1.60
N ILE A 162 9.66 1.96 -1.23
CA ILE A 162 9.23 1.56 0.12
C ILE A 162 9.61 0.11 0.42
N ALA A 163 9.52 -0.81 -0.55
CA ALA A 163 9.96 -2.19 -0.38
C ALA A 163 11.46 -2.30 -0.10
N ILE A 164 12.28 -1.46 -0.74
CA ILE A 164 13.71 -1.35 -0.44
C ILE A 164 13.95 -0.84 0.98
N GLU A 165 13.26 0.23 1.39
CA GLU A 165 13.40 0.75 2.75
C GLU A 165 12.91 -0.27 3.81
N LYS A 166 11.88 -1.07 3.50
CA LYS A 166 11.47 -2.24 4.32
C LYS A 166 12.59 -3.27 4.40
N ALA A 167 13.19 -3.62 3.26
CA ALA A 167 14.30 -4.57 3.20
C ALA A 167 15.54 -4.10 3.99
N ARG A 168 15.75 -2.78 4.11
CA ARG A 168 16.77 -2.14 4.97
C ARG A 168 16.34 -2.07 6.45
N GLY A 169 15.09 -2.40 6.77
CA GLY A 169 14.52 -2.25 8.11
C GLY A 169 14.28 -0.79 8.54
N ASN A 170 14.03 0.12 7.59
CA ASN A 170 13.85 1.56 7.83
C ASN A 170 12.40 1.94 8.19
N GLY A 171 11.73 1.21 9.09
CA GLY A 171 10.33 1.43 9.46
C GLY A 171 9.99 2.87 9.83
N SER A 172 10.79 3.52 10.67
CA SER A 172 10.58 4.92 11.05
C SER A 172 10.78 5.91 9.88
N LYS A 173 11.66 5.60 8.92
CA LYS A 173 11.83 6.41 7.71
C LYS A 173 10.61 6.27 6.80
N ILE A 174 10.10 5.05 6.62
CA ILE A 174 8.88 4.77 5.87
C ILE A 174 7.70 5.53 6.48
N MET A 175 7.54 5.48 7.82
CA MET A 175 6.49 6.21 8.52
C MET A 175 6.56 7.71 8.21
N ARG A 176 7.74 8.35 8.32
CA ARG A 176 7.91 9.78 8.06
C ARG A 176 7.59 10.16 6.61
N ILE A 177 8.05 9.36 5.65
CA ILE A 177 7.81 9.61 4.22
C ILE A 177 6.32 9.51 3.89
N ASN A 178 5.69 8.46 4.38
CA ASN A 178 4.27 8.24 4.15
C ASN A 178 3.39 9.26 4.90
N PHE A 179 3.81 9.72 6.08
CA PHE A 179 3.14 10.82 6.79
C PHE A 179 3.22 12.13 6.00
N ALA A 180 4.39 12.45 5.44
CA ALA A 180 4.55 13.60 4.56
C ALA A 180 3.64 13.50 3.32
N MET A 181 3.54 12.29 2.72
CA MET A 181 2.62 12.02 1.62
C MET A 181 1.16 12.28 2.01
N ALA A 182 0.71 11.72 3.14
CA ALA A 182 -0.66 11.85 3.61
C ALA A 182 -1.00 13.30 3.95
N LEU A 183 -0.09 14.01 4.63
CA LEU A 183 -0.25 15.43 4.95
C LEU A 183 -0.32 16.29 3.67
N THR A 184 0.55 16.04 2.70
CA THR A 184 0.54 16.74 1.41
C THR A 184 -0.79 16.52 0.68
N LYS A 185 -1.23 15.25 0.59
CA LYS A 185 -2.52 14.91 -0.03
C LYS A 185 -3.67 15.63 0.66
N PHE A 186 -3.76 15.54 1.98
CA PHE A 186 -4.81 16.18 2.76
C PHE A 186 -4.83 17.71 2.57
N SER A 187 -3.66 18.36 2.66
CA SER A 187 -3.54 19.81 2.51
C SER A 187 -3.99 20.27 1.13
N PHE A 188 -3.55 19.60 0.05
CA PHE A 188 -3.96 19.95 -1.30
C PHE A 188 -5.42 19.62 -1.58
N SER A 189 -5.94 18.47 -1.10
CA SER A 189 -7.37 18.13 -1.23
C SER A 189 -8.24 19.18 -0.54
N ALA A 190 -7.91 19.55 0.71
CA ALA A 190 -8.64 20.57 1.44
C ALA A 190 -8.57 21.95 0.74
N PHE A 191 -7.37 22.35 0.28
CA PHE A 191 -7.18 23.61 -0.45
C PHE A 191 -8.00 23.68 -1.74
N PHE A 192 -7.93 22.63 -2.57
CA PHE A 192 -8.65 22.61 -3.84
C PHE A 192 -10.16 22.56 -3.68
N VAL A 193 -10.66 21.80 -2.71
CA VAL A 193 -12.12 21.64 -2.53
C VAL A 193 -12.72 22.75 -1.69
N LEU A 194 -12.11 23.07 -0.53
CA LEU A 194 -12.70 24.01 0.43
C LEU A 194 -12.39 25.48 0.12
N VAL A 195 -11.22 25.76 -0.50
CA VAL A 195 -10.81 27.15 -0.79
C VAL A 195 -11.08 27.50 -2.25
N LEU A 196 -10.70 26.62 -3.18
CA LEU A 196 -10.88 26.88 -4.61
C LEU A 196 -12.18 26.35 -5.19
N HIS A 197 -13.00 25.63 -4.39
CA HIS A 197 -14.30 25.04 -4.78
C HIS A 197 -14.22 24.21 -6.07
N GLN A 198 -13.14 23.48 -6.25
CA GLN A 198 -12.89 22.66 -7.42
C GLN A 198 -13.51 21.25 -7.28
N GLY A 199 -13.78 20.61 -8.44
CA GLY A 199 -14.37 19.28 -8.49
C GLY A 199 -13.37 18.13 -8.24
N ILE A 200 -13.86 16.88 -8.40
CA ILE A 200 -13.13 15.63 -8.10
C ILE A 200 -11.80 15.50 -8.82
N VAL A 201 -11.63 16.12 -9.98
CA VAL A 201 -10.40 16.09 -10.77
C VAL A 201 -9.22 16.58 -9.93
N MET A 202 -9.42 17.64 -9.12
CA MET A 202 -8.38 18.21 -8.26
C MET A 202 -8.03 17.32 -7.07
N ILE A 203 -8.94 16.45 -6.62
CA ILE A 203 -8.61 15.39 -5.64
C ILE A 203 -7.62 14.40 -6.26
N GLY A 204 -7.81 14.04 -7.54
CA GLY A 204 -6.84 13.24 -8.31
C GLY A 204 -5.49 13.94 -8.42
N VAL A 205 -5.47 15.25 -8.68
CA VAL A 205 -4.24 16.08 -8.72
C VAL A 205 -3.56 16.11 -7.35
N ALA A 206 -4.30 16.28 -6.25
CA ALA A 206 -3.74 16.25 -4.89
C ALA A 206 -3.05 14.90 -4.59
N THR A 207 -3.67 13.80 -5.04
CA THR A 207 -3.08 12.45 -4.94
C THR A 207 -1.80 12.34 -5.78
N LEU A 208 -1.79 12.88 -6.99
CA LEU A 208 -0.61 12.92 -7.87
C LEU A 208 0.53 13.71 -7.23
N LEU A 209 0.26 14.91 -6.72
CA LEU A 209 1.25 15.76 -6.04
C LEU A 209 1.85 15.07 -4.82
N SER A 210 1.02 14.39 -4.02
CA SER A 210 1.50 13.65 -2.83
C SER A 210 2.44 12.49 -3.21
N ASN A 211 2.14 11.76 -4.30
CA ASN A 211 3.02 10.71 -4.79
C ASN A 211 4.31 11.26 -5.41
N LEU A 212 4.27 12.41 -6.05
CA LEU A 212 5.46 13.11 -6.54
C LEU A 212 6.43 13.47 -5.40
N VAL A 213 5.92 13.88 -4.24
CA VAL A 213 6.75 14.14 -3.05
C VAL A 213 7.51 12.88 -2.64
N VAL A 214 6.84 11.73 -2.56
CA VAL A 214 7.50 10.45 -2.22
C VAL A 214 8.52 10.07 -3.29
N THR A 215 8.16 10.23 -4.57
CA THR A 215 9.06 9.95 -5.69
C THR A 215 10.32 10.84 -5.63
N ALA A 216 10.16 12.14 -5.37
CA ALA A 216 11.29 13.07 -5.22
C ALA A 216 12.20 12.66 -4.05
N ILE A 217 11.62 12.32 -2.90
CA ILE A 217 12.38 11.82 -1.75
C ILE A 217 13.10 10.51 -2.10
N GLY A 218 12.43 9.59 -2.81
CA GLY A 218 13.00 8.33 -3.26
C GLY A 218 14.19 8.52 -4.18
N LEU A 219 14.03 9.35 -5.21
CA LEU A 219 15.10 9.68 -6.16
C LEU A 219 16.29 10.35 -5.46
N TYR A 220 16.03 11.29 -4.55
CA TYR A 220 17.07 11.94 -3.76
C TYR A 220 17.86 10.95 -2.91
N ASN A 221 17.17 10.02 -2.24
CA ASN A 221 17.80 9.00 -1.40
C ASN A 221 18.59 7.95 -2.20
N LEU A 222 18.16 7.65 -3.41
CA LEU A 222 18.76 6.63 -4.28
C LEU A 222 19.71 7.23 -5.33
N ARG A 223 20.02 8.52 -5.26
CA ARG A 223 20.81 9.25 -6.27
C ARG A 223 22.28 8.83 -6.36
N ASN A 224 22.83 8.28 -5.26
CA ASN A 224 24.26 7.90 -5.26
C ASN A 224 24.44 6.55 -5.98
N PRO A 225 25.07 6.53 -7.18
CA PRO A 225 25.25 5.30 -7.94
C PRO A 225 26.31 4.36 -7.33
N GLU A 226 27.08 4.79 -6.34
CA GLU A 226 28.06 3.96 -5.62
C GLU A 226 27.44 3.24 -4.42
N ASP A 227 26.32 3.75 -3.90
CA ASP A 227 25.54 3.08 -2.84
C ASP A 227 24.97 1.76 -3.37
N VAL A 228 24.95 0.75 -2.51
CA VAL A 228 24.44 -0.61 -2.79
C VAL A 228 22.98 -0.58 -3.26
N PHE A 229 22.18 0.36 -2.77
CA PHE A 229 20.78 0.56 -3.15
C PHE A 229 20.59 1.66 -4.20
N GLY A 230 21.66 2.37 -4.57
CA GLY A 230 21.60 3.50 -5.49
C GLY A 230 21.16 3.12 -6.90
N LEU A 231 20.42 4.01 -7.54
CA LEU A 231 19.95 3.82 -8.91
C LEU A 231 21.10 3.99 -9.91
N SER A 232 21.23 3.02 -10.81
CA SER A 232 22.19 3.06 -11.90
C SER A 232 21.75 2.15 -13.04
N PHE A 233 21.47 2.68 -14.20
CA PHE A 233 21.09 1.92 -15.39
C PHE A 233 22.14 0.87 -15.79
N ARG A 234 23.40 1.07 -15.42
CA ARG A 234 24.51 0.12 -15.67
C ARG A 234 24.26 -1.25 -15.01
N TYR A 235 23.51 -1.28 -13.89
CA TYR A 235 23.22 -2.50 -13.14
C TYR A 235 21.88 -3.14 -13.53
N VAL A 236 21.14 -2.59 -14.46
CA VAL A 236 19.93 -3.23 -14.99
C VAL A 236 20.34 -4.48 -15.78
N ARG A 237 19.89 -5.63 -15.34
CA ARG A 237 20.17 -6.93 -15.99
C ARG A 237 18.84 -7.67 -16.22
N LEU A 238 18.39 -7.66 -17.45
CA LEU A 238 17.21 -8.44 -17.88
C LEU A 238 17.59 -9.91 -18.17
N LYS A 239 18.58 -10.44 -17.45
CA LYS A 239 18.93 -11.85 -17.54
C LYS A 239 17.82 -12.71 -16.97
N ASN A 240 17.55 -13.83 -17.63
CA ASN A 240 16.44 -14.73 -17.27
C ASN A 240 16.48 -15.20 -15.82
N ASP A 241 17.66 -15.39 -15.21
CA ASP A 241 17.79 -15.87 -13.84
C ASP A 241 17.30 -14.86 -12.79
N ILE A 242 17.61 -13.57 -12.95
CA ILE A 242 17.19 -12.51 -12.00
C ILE A 242 15.70 -12.22 -12.20
N VAL A 243 15.28 -12.00 -13.45
CA VAL A 243 13.88 -11.72 -13.78
C VAL A 243 13.00 -12.89 -13.34
N LYS A 244 13.41 -14.13 -13.64
CA LYS A 244 12.68 -15.33 -13.23
C LYS A 244 12.54 -15.43 -11.70
N LYS A 245 13.58 -15.11 -10.94
CA LYS A 245 13.50 -15.08 -9.46
C LYS A 245 12.55 -14.02 -8.96
N ILE A 246 12.63 -12.77 -9.46
CA ILE A 246 11.72 -11.69 -9.09
C ILE A 246 10.29 -12.13 -9.39
N VAL A 247 10.01 -12.60 -10.61
CA VAL A 247 8.65 -13.00 -11.03
C VAL A 247 8.14 -14.19 -10.21
N SER A 248 8.97 -15.23 -9.98
CA SER A 248 8.54 -16.43 -9.24
C SER A 248 8.15 -16.13 -7.79
N ILE A 249 8.82 -15.16 -7.15
CA ILE A 249 8.48 -14.74 -5.78
C ILE A 249 7.30 -13.76 -5.79
N SER A 250 7.24 -12.88 -6.79
CA SER A 250 6.19 -11.86 -6.87
C SER A 250 4.84 -12.41 -7.32
N LEU A 251 4.82 -13.41 -8.21
CA LEU A 251 3.59 -13.93 -8.79
C LEU A 251 2.61 -14.50 -7.76
N PRO A 252 3.01 -15.32 -6.77
CA PRO A 252 2.12 -15.74 -5.69
C PRO A 252 1.57 -14.57 -4.88
N VAL A 253 2.41 -13.56 -4.60
CA VAL A 253 2.00 -12.37 -3.85
C VAL A 253 1.02 -11.51 -4.66
N ILE A 254 1.27 -11.36 -5.97
CA ILE A 254 0.32 -10.69 -6.88
C ILE A 254 -1.02 -11.44 -6.88
N ALA A 255 -0.99 -12.76 -7.02
CA ALA A 255 -2.20 -13.59 -7.03
C ALA A 255 -2.98 -13.46 -5.71
N GLU A 256 -2.29 -13.48 -4.56
CA GLU A 256 -2.89 -13.25 -3.24
C GLU A 256 -3.58 -11.88 -3.17
N LYS A 257 -2.86 -10.80 -3.46
CA LYS A 257 -3.39 -9.43 -3.35
C LYS A 257 -4.52 -9.18 -4.34
N PHE A 258 -4.37 -9.65 -5.57
CA PHE A 258 -5.39 -9.54 -6.60
C PHE A 258 -6.66 -10.34 -6.23
N SER A 259 -6.52 -11.59 -5.79
CA SER A 259 -7.66 -12.44 -5.38
C SER A 259 -8.41 -11.82 -4.20
N PHE A 260 -7.69 -11.27 -3.22
CA PHE A 260 -8.30 -10.58 -2.09
C PHE A 260 -9.08 -9.33 -2.53
N SER A 261 -8.51 -8.54 -3.43
CA SER A 261 -9.17 -7.34 -3.99
C SER A 261 -10.39 -7.73 -4.85
N ALA A 262 -10.24 -8.71 -5.73
CA ALA A 262 -11.32 -9.22 -6.57
C ALA A 262 -12.45 -9.85 -5.73
N GLY A 263 -12.09 -10.60 -4.68
CA GLY A 263 -13.06 -11.17 -3.74
C GLY A 263 -13.94 -10.11 -3.08
N LYS A 264 -13.37 -8.98 -2.66
CA LYS A 264 -14.15 -7.85 -2.12
C LYS A 264 -15.12 -7.28 -3.16
N VAL A 265 -14.71 -7.17 -4.43
CA VAL A 265 -15.59 -6.69 -5.50
C VAL A 265 -16.76 -7.65 -5.68
N VAL A 266 -16.51 -8.97 -5.71
CA VAL A 266 -17.56 -9.99 -5.83
C VAL A 266 -18.53 -9.92 -4.66
N VAL A 267 -18.04 -9.87 -3.41
CA VAL A 267 -18.90 -9.76 -2.21
C VAL A 267 -19.75 -8.50 -2.27
N ASN A 268 -19.17 -7.35 -2.61
CA ASN A 268 -19.94 -6.12 -2.76
C ASN A 268 -21.00 -6.20 -3.88
N SER A 269 -20.67 -6.85 -5.01
CA SER A 269 -21.60 -7.05 -6.12
C SER A 269 -22.79 -7.95 -5.74
N VAL A 270 -22.53 -9.01 -4.95
CA VAL A 270 -23.59 -9.86 -4.39
C VAL A 270 -24.43 -9.08 -3.39
N GLY A 271 -23.79 -8.23 -2.55
CA GLY A 271 -24.48 -7.37 -1.59
C GLY A 271 -25.52 -6.43 -2.22
N VAL A 272 -25.30 -5.99 -3.46
CA VAL A 272 -26.26 -5.14 -4.20
C VAL A 272 -27.62 -5.84 -4.39
N ASN A 273 -27.64 -7.17 -4.55
CA ASN A 273 -28.86 -7.94 -4.72
C ASN A 273 -29.74 -7.96 -3.46
N TYR A 274 -29.17 -7.66 -2.30
CA TYR A 274 -29.87 -7.60 -1.01
C TYR A 274 -30.28 -6.15 -0.62
N GLY A 275 -30.09 -5.21 -1.53
CA GLY A 275 -30.50 -3.81 -1.35
C GLY A 275 -29.37 -2.86 -0.96
N THR A 276 -29.66 -1.56 -1.11
CA THR A 276 -28.69 -0.47 -0.85
C THR A 276 -28.23 -0.40 0.60
N GLN A 277 -29.07 -0.79 1.54
CA GLN A 277 -28.75 -0.84 2.97
C GLN A 277 -27.66 -1.88 3.26
N THR A 278 -27.73 -3.06 2.64
CA THR A 278 -26.73 -4.10 2.78
C THR A 278 -25.36 -3.65 2.26
N VAL A 279 -25.33 -2.94 1.13
CA VAL A 279 -24.10 -2.36 0.58
C VAL A 279 -23.51 -1.32 1.52
N GLY A 280 -24.35 -0.47 2.13
CA GLY A 280 -23.93 0.49 3.16
C GLY A 280 -23.32 -0.21 4.37
N ALA A 281 -23.97 -1.23 4.90
CA ALA A 281 -23.50 -2.03 6.02
C ALA A 281 -22.16 -2.72 5.72
N LEU A 282 -22.00 -3.32 4.53
CA LEU A 282 -20.72 -3.90 4.07
C LEU A 282 -19.61 -2.84 3.99
N GLY A 283 -19.92 -1.63 3.53
CA GLY A 283 -18.98 -0.51 3.47
C GLY A 283 -18.47 -0.12 4.86
N VAL A 284 -19.37 0.01 5.84
CA VAL A 284 -19.03 0.29 7.24
C VAL A 284 -18.19 -0.85 7.82
N SER A 285 -18.62 -2.10 7.67
CA SER A 285 -17.91 -3.29 8.16
C SER A 285 -16.49 -3.36 7.58
N ASN A 286 -16.33 -3.12 6.27
CA ASN A 286 -15.01 -3.07 5.62
C ASN A 286 -14.12 -1.95 6.17
N SER A 287 -14.70 -0.78 6.50
CA SER A 287 -13.94 0.36 7.04
C SER A 287 -13.48 0.09 8.47
N VAL A 288 -14.35 -0.48 9.31
CA VAL A 288 -14.01 -0.87 10.69
C VAL A 288 -12.96 -1.98 10.68
N SER A 289 -13.14 -3.02 9.85
CA SER A 289 -12.16 -4.10 9.71
C SER A 289 -10.80 -3.61 9.23
N ALA A 290 -10.76 -2.58 8.37
CA ALA A 290 -9.51 -2.02 7.85
C ALA A 290 -8.64 -1.40 8.96
N LEU A 291 -9.23 -0.82 10.01
CA LEU A 291 -8.50 -0.28 11.16
C LEU A 291 -7.63 -1.32 11.88
N SER A 292 -8.06 -2.58 11.87
CA SER A 292 -7.32 -3.68 12.49
C SER A 292 -6.45 -4.42 11.48
N THR A 293 -6.98 -4.74 10.29
CA THR A 293 -6.32 -5.64 9.33
C THR A 293 -5.21 -4.96 8.52
N VAL A 294 -5.32 -3.66 8.22
CA VAL A 294 -4.31 -2.95 7.44
C VAL A 294 -3.00 -2.75 8.22
N PRO A 295 -3.02 -2.34 9.51
CA PRO A 295 -1.81 -2.30 10.32
C PRO A 295 -1.19 -3.68 10.55
N ALA A 296 -2.00 -4.72 10.77
CA ALA A 296 -1.52 -6.11 10.88
C ALA A 296 -0.75 -6.54 9.63
N GLY A 297 -1.30 -6.28 8.44
CA GLY A 297 -0.59 -6.54 7.19
C GLY A 297 0.78 -5.86 7.09
N SER A 298 0.93 -4.66 7.66
CA SER A 298 2.21 -3.95 7.71
C SER A 298 3.20 -4.55 8.72
N ILE A 299 2.71 -5.09 9.84
CA ILE A 299 3.54 -5.86 10.79
C ILE A 299 4.09 -7.10 10.08
N GLY A 300 3.21 -7.85 9.37
CA GLY A 300 3.60 -9.00 8.56
C GLY A 300 4.65 -8.68 7.51
N ASP A 301 4.47 -7.61 6.74
CA ASP A 301 5.43 -7.15 5.71
C ASP A 301 6.80 -6.79 6.30
N GLY A 302 6.82 -6.04 7.42
CA GLY A 302 8.06 -5.67 8.12
C GLY A 302 8.78 -6.91 8.69
N GLY A 303 7.98 -7.82 9.28
CA GLY A 303 8.47 -9.10 9.80
C GLY A 303 9.06 -9.98 8.71
N ALA A 304 8.41 -10.10 7.56
CA ALA A 304 8.90 -10.88 6.42
C ALA A 304 10.28 -10.41 5.94
N ALA A 305 10.52 -9.10 5.92
CA ALA A 305 11.82 -8.54 5.55
C ALA A 305 12.92 -8.97 6.56
N LEU A 306 12.65 -8.88 7.87
CA LEU A 306 13.58 -9.30 8.92
C LEU A 306 13.86 -10.81 8.90
N ILE A 307 12.81 -11.62 8.72
CA ILE A 307 12.92 -13.08 8.57
C ILE A 307 13.81 -13.40 7.38
N ARG A 308 13.57 -12.77 6.24
CA ARG A 308 14.31 -13.04 5.02
C ARG A 308 15.77 -12.61 5.10
N GLN A 309 16.08 -11.49 5.78
CA GLN A 309 17.46 -11.11 6.07
C GLN A 309 18.21 -12.19 6.86
N ASN A 310 17.58 -12.73 7.89
CA ASN A 310 18.20 -13.76 8.73
C ASN A 310 18.37 -15.11 8.00
N ILE A 311 17.42 -15.48 7.14
CA ILE A 311 17.56 -16.64 6.25
C ILE A 311 18.73 -16.42 5.27
N GLY A 312 18.81 -15.23 4.67
CA GLY A 312 19.91 -14.87 3.75
C GLY A 312 21.28 -14.91 4.44
N HIS A 313 21.33 -14.51 5.70
CA HIS A 313 22.56 -14.59 6.51
C HIS A 313 22.92 -16.01 6.97
N GLY A 314 22.10 -17.01 6.64
CA GLY A 314 22.36 -18.40 7.04
C GLY A 314 21.92 -18.74 8.47
N ASN A 315 21.05 -17.94 9.11
CA ASN A 315 20.54 -18.19 10.46
C ASN A 315 19.04 -18.49 10.47
N PRO A 316 18.57 -19.67 10.02
CA PRO A 316 17.17 -20.04 9.98
C PRO A 316 16.54 -20.16 11.37
N GLN A 317 17.33 -20.52 12.38
CA GLN A 317 16.83 -20.63 13.77
C GLN A 317 16.43 -19.24 14.32
N ARG A 318 17.23 -18.21 14.03
CA ARG A 318 16.90 -16.85 14.40
C ARG A 318 15.70 -16.33 13.59
N ALA A 319 15.63 -16.66 12.31
CA ALA A 319 14.47 -16.34 11.46
C ALA A 319 13.17 -16.90 12.05
N LEU A 320 13.18 -18.15 12.57
CA LEU A 320 12.03 -18.76 13.24
C LEU A 320 11.66 -18.03 14.54
N LYS A 321 12.65 -17.58 15.34
CA LYS A 321 12.38 -16.78 16.56
C LYS A 321 11.76 -15.43 16.20
N ILE A 322 12.22 -14.78 15.12
CA ILE A 322 11.64 -13.54 14.61
C ILE A 322 10.20 -13.79 14.14
N PHE A 323 9.95 -14.87 13.40
CA PHE A 323 8.60 -15.25 12.98
C PHE A 323 7.64 -15.38 14.16
N ARG A 324 8.05 -16.10 15.22
CA ARG A 324 7.25 -16.24 16.44
C ARG A 324 6.98 -14.89 17.11
N CYS A 325 7.98 -14.02 17.17
CA CYS A 325 7.84 -12.68 17.74
C CYS A 325 6.86 -11.83 16.92
N VAL A 326 6.97 -11.83 15.58
CA VAL A 326 6.03 -11.13 14.68
C VAL A 326 4.62 -11.66 14.84
N PHE A 327 4.45 -12.99 14.91
CA PHE A 327 3.15 -13.62 15.12
C PHE A 327 2.51 -13.19 16.43
N ILE A 328 3.29 -13.12 17.53
CA ILE A 328 2.78 -12.64 18.84
C ILE A 328 2.36 -11.17 18.74
N VAL A 329 3.15 -10.32 18.10
CA VAL A 329 2.82 -8.90 17.91
C VAL A 329 1.54 -8.73 17.08
N ASP A 330 1.40 -9.48 15.99
CA ASP A 330 0.21 -9.50 15.15
C ASP A 330 -1.02 -10.02 15.90
N PHE A 331 -0.85 -11.09 16.67
CA PHE A 331 -1.93 -11.65 17.49
C PHE A 331 -2.43 -10.65 18.54
N VAL A 332 -1.48 -10.01 19.26
CA VAL A 332 -1.83 -8.97 20.24
C VAL A 332 -2.54 -7.80 19.56
N TRP A 333 -2.07 -7.37 18.37
CA TRP A 333 -2.73 -6.33 17.60
C TRP A 333 -4.16 -6.72 17.19
N GLY A 334 -4.35 -7.96 16.73
CA GLY A 334 -5.67 -8.49 16.37
C GLY A 334 -6.64 -8.54 17.53
N VAL A 335 -6.17 -9.03 18.71
CA VAL A 335 -6.96 -9.06 19.95
C VAL A 335 -7.34 -7.65 20.39
N LEU A 336 -6.41 -6.70 20.37
CA LEU A 336 -6.70 -5.29 20.67
C LEU A 336 -7.73 -4.71 19.71
N GLY A 337 -7.59 -4.95 18.40
CA GLY A 337 -8.54 -4.53 17.38
C GLY A 337 -9.94 -5.13 17.63
N PHE A 338 -10.03 -6.41 17.97
CA PHE A 338 -11.28 -7.07 18.32
C PHE A 338 -11.93 -6.44 19.56
N ILE A 339 -11.19 -6.26 20.64
CA ILE A 339 -11.69 -5.66 21.89
C ILE A 339 -12.18 -4.23 21.63
N LEU A 340 -11.39 -3.41 20.91
CA LEU A 340 -11.79 -2.05 20.59
C LEU A 340 -13.05 -2.01 19.72
N THR A 341 -13.14 -2.87 18.72
CA THR A 341 -14.35 -2.95 17.89
C THR A 341 -15.56 -3.37 18.70
N TRP A 342 -15.41 -4.34 19.61
CA TRP A 342 -16.49 -4.81 20.47
C TRP A 342 -16.96 -3.73 21.46
N VAL A 343 -16.03 -3.06 22.13
CA VAL A 343 -16.34 -2.02 23.14
C VAL A 343 -16.96 -0.77 22.48
N PHE A 344 -16.51 -0.41 21.30
CA PHE A 344 -16.99 0.78 20.57
C PHE A 344 -17.99 0.45 19.47
N LEU A 345 -18.58 -0.75 19.47
CA LEU A 345 -19.51 -1.18 18.42
C LEU A 345 -20.70 -0.20 18.29
N ASP A 346 -21.39 0.09 19.40
CA ASP A 346 -22.57 0.97 19.40
C ASP A 346 -22.22 2.41 18.98
N PRO A 347 -21.19 3.09 19.53
CA PRO A 347 -20.77 4.40 19.05
C PRO A 347 -20.38 4.42 17.56
N ILE A 348 -19.71 3.36 17.08
CA ILE A 348 -19.34 3.24 15.66
C ILE A 348 -20.61 3.15 14.81
N LEU A 349 -21.52 2.24 15.13
CA LEU A 349 -22.78 2.08 14.40
C LEU A 349 -23.62 3.36 14.42
N ALA A 350 -23.74 4.01 15.56
CA ALA A 350 -24.46 5.28 15.69
C ALA A 350 -23.86 6.39 14.81
N SER A 351 -22.54 6.45 14.71
CA SER A 351 -21.85 7.45 13.85
C SER A 351 -22.15 7.28 12.37
N PHE A 352 -22.33 6.04 11.92
CA PHE A 352 -22.60 5.74 10.51
C PHE A 352 -24.10 5.74 10.16
N SER A 353 -24.97 5.45 11.12
CA SER A 353 -26.42 5.40 10.88
C SER A 353 -27.09 6.78 10.87
N LYS A 354 -26.41 7.85 11.35
CA LYS A 354 -27.00 9.21 11.52
C LYS A 354 -28.42 9.18 12.13
N GLY A 355 -28.69 8.21 13.00
CA GLY A 355 -30.00 8.04 13.63
C GLY A 355 -31.02 7.28 12.76
N ASP A 356 -30.65 6.72 11.62
CA ASP A 356 -31.54 5.90 10.81
C ASP A 356 -31.60 4.47 11.38
N ALA A 357 -32.73 4.20 12.10
CA ALA A 357 -32.95 2.91 12.77
C ALA A 357 -32.97 1.71 11.81
N LEU A 358 -33.18 1.93 10.51
CA LEU A 358 -33.18 0.90 9.48
C LEU A 358 -31.76 0.40 9.13
N LEU A 359 -30.74 1.24 9.30
CA LEU A 359 -29.34 0.84 9.17
C LEU A 359 -28.82 0.04 10.39
N TYR A 360 -29.47 0.17 11.54
CA TYR A 360 -29.11 -0.52 12.78
C TYR A 360 -29.60 -1.98 12.83
N LYS A 361 -30.77 -2.26 12.24
CA LYS A 361 -31.41 -3.59 12.26
C LYS A 361 -30.55 -4.74 11.68
N PRO A 362 -29.89 -4.57 10.52
CA PRO A 362 -29.09 -5.68 9.96
C PRO A 362 -27.89 -6.13 10.82
N PHE A 363 -27.45 -5.29 11.77
CA PHE A 363 -26.33 -5.60 12.66
C PHE A 363 -26.76 -6.25 13.97
N LEU A 364 -28.04 -6.13 14.35
CA LEU A 364 -28.59 -6.60 15.62
C LEU A 364 -29.53 -7.81 15.47
N SER A 365 -30.07 -8.08 14.28
CA SER A 365 -30.94 -9.23 14.06
C SER A 365 -30.09 -10.48 13.73
N SER A 366 -29.64 -11.14 14.76
CA SER A 366 -29.28 -12.58 14.76
C SER A 366 -30.46 -13.40 15.34
N ASP A 367 -31.66 -13.16 14.79
CA ASP A 367 -32.83 -14.03 14.99
C ASP A 367 -33.35 -14.48 13.64
#